data_46cfb3879307f2e667e5bebead7ce393
#
_entry.id   46cfb3879307f2e667e5bebead7ce393
#
_cell.length_a   1.000
_cell.length_b   1.000
_cell.length_c   1.000
_cell.angle_alpha   90.00
_cell.angle_beta   90.00
_cell.angle_gamma   90.00
#
_symmetry.space_group_name_H-M   'P 1'
#
loop_
_entity.id
_entity.type
_entity.pdbx_description
1 polymer ?
#
loop_
_entity_poly.entity_id
_entity_poly.type
_entity_poly.pdbx_seq_one_letter_code
_entity_poly.pdbx_strand_id
1 'polypeptide(L)'
;WRVIYVEGGPFSDYQRIFQGLALGLEERGLIENGHVPLPKDSEEARGMWEWLHQHAGGKRLVFLADGFYSANWDSQQREKVRQEVLRRIREKKDVDMVLAFGTWAGQDLAAQDLPVPVIVSSVTNAVDAGIIPSVEDSGRDNLVAPIEPDRFKRQVLLFHDIFAFQKLGIAYEDT
;
A
#
# COMPACT_ATOMS: atom_id res chain seq x y z
N TRP A 1 -12.65 -0.22 13.67
CA TRP A 1 -11.98 0.64 12.69
C TRP A 1 -12.48 0.27 11.29
N ARG A 2 -13.09 1.23 10.62
CA ARG A 2 -13.57 1.10 9.24
C ARG A 2 -12.41 1.37 8.30
N VAL A 3 -12.03 0.36 7.52
CA VAL A 3 -10.82 0.36 6.68
C VAL A 3 -11.19 0.49 5.22
N ILE A 4 -10.42 1.28 4.48
CA ILE A 4 -10.46 1.36 3.02
C ILE A 4 -9.09 1.07 2.42
N TYR A 5 -9.07 0.69 1.14
CA TYR A 5 -7.90 0.41 0.33
C TYR A 5 -7.82 1.39 -0.85
N VAL A 6 -6.63 1.92 -1.10
CA VAL A 6 -6.37 2.86 -2.19
C VAL A 6 -5.12 2.45 -2.93
N GLU A 7 -5.17 2.38 -4.26
CA GLU A 7 -4.02 2.07 -5.11
C GLU A 7 -3.95 2.97 -6.35
N GLY A 8 -2.75 3.07 -6.95
CA GLY A 8 -2.57 3.75 -8.24
C GLY A 8 -3.14 2.95 -9.41
N GLY A 9 -3.15 1.65 -9.32
CA GLY A 9 -3.65 0.70 -10.32
C GLY A 9 -3.19 -0.71 -10.01
N PRO A 10 -3.66 -1.72 -10.76
CA PRO A 10 -3.31 -3.12 -10.54
C PRO A 10 -1.80 -3.38 -10.61
N PHE A 11 -1.30 -4.17 -9.67
CA PHE A 11 0.11 -4.59 -9.64
C PHE A 11 0.26 -5.89 -8.86
N SER A 12 0.96 -6.86 -9.41
CA SER A 12 1.06 -8.22 -8.84
C SER A 12 1.67 -8.27 -7.43
N ASP A 13 2.63 -7.37 -7.13
CA ASP A 13 3.24 -7.34 -5.80
C ASP A 13 2.27 -6.84 -4.73
N TYR A 14 1.28 -6.00 -5.08
CA TYR A 14 0.27 -5.55 -4.13
C TYR A 14 -0.53 -6.71 -3.58
N GLN A 15 -0.86 -7.68 -4.41
CA GLN A 15 -1.61 -8.87 -3.99
C GLN A 15 -0.86 -9.69 -2.94
N ARG A 16 0.44 -9.92 -3.16
CA ARG A 16 1.28 -10.69 -2.22
C ARG A 16 1.46 -9.96 -0.90
N ILE A 17 1.71 -8.66 -0.95
CA ILE A 17 1.85 -7.83 0.24
C ILE A 17 0.52 -7.76 0.99
N PHE A 18 -0.60 -7.61 0.28
CA PHE A 18 -1.93 -7.57 0.88
C PHE A 18 -2.31 -8.89 1.53
N GLN A 19 -1.99 -10.03 0.91
CA GLN A 19 -2.16 -11.35 1.52
C GLN A 19 -1.32 -11.48 2.80
N GLY A 20 -0.04 -11.08 2.75
CA GLY A 20 0.83 -11.09 3.93
C GLY A 20 0.32 -10.18 5.05
N LEU A 21 -0.22 -9.01 4.71
CA LEU A 21 -0.87 -8.11 5.66
C LEU A 21 -2.08 -8.79 6.32
N ALA A 22 -2.96 -9.41 5.54
CA ALA A 22 -4.14 -10.10 6.06
C ALA A 22 -3.78 -11.24 7.03
N LEU A 23 -2.79 -12.07 6.68
CA LEU A 23 -2.28 -13.12 7.57
C LEU A 23 -1.69 -12.53 8.86
N GLY A 24 -0.92 -11.46 8.77
CA GLY A 24 -0.37 -10.78 9.96
C GLY A 24 -1.45 -10.17 10.86
N LEU A 25 -2.56 -9.70 10.30
CA LEU A 25 -3.71 -9.21 11.07
C LEU A 25 -4.42 -10.35 11.80
N GLU A 26 -4.58 -11.51 11.18
CA GLU A 26 -5.12 -12.72 11.80
C GLU A 26 -4.22 -13.21 12.95
N GLU A 27 -2.91 -13.35 12.72
CA GLU A 27 -1.94 -13.75 13.75
C GLU A 27 -1.98 -12.86 14.99
N ARG A 28 -2.30 -11.59 14.82
CA ARG A 28 -2.44 -10.61 15.90
C ARG A 28 -3.85 -10.54 16.50
N GLY A 29 -4.78 -11.37 16.03
CA GLY A 29 -6.16 -11.42 16.51
C GLY A 29 -6.96 -10.14 16.21
N LEU A 30 -6.58 -9.41 15.15
CA LEU A 30 -7.28 -8.21 14.70
C LEU A 30 -8.44 -8.56 13.76
N ILE A 31 -8.33 -9.67 13.06
CA ILE A 31 -9.37 -10.33 12.26
C ILE A 31 -9.40 -11.82 12.58
N GLU A 32 -10.44 -12.52 12.20
CA GLU A 32 -10.62 -13.95 12.46
C GLU A 32 -10.09 -14.83 11.33
N ASN A 33 -10.01 -14.31 10.10
CA ASN A 33 -9.55 -15.04 8.94
C ASN A 33 -8.80 -14.10 7.97
N GLY A 34 -7.53 -14.37 7.77
CA GLY A 34 -6.62 -13.65 6.88
C GLY A 34 -6.17 -14.45 5.64
N HIS A 35 -6.70 -15.67 5.44
CA HIS A 35 -6.33 -16.56 4.34
C HIS A 35 -6.95 -16.14 2.99
N VAL A 36 -6.65 -14.93 2.57
CA VAL A 36 -7.16 -14.34 1.32
C VAL A 36 -6.59 -15.12 0.12
N PRO A 37 -7.43 -15.63 -0.80
CA PRO A 37 -6.95 -16.31 -1.99
C PRO A 37 -6.26 -15.33 -2.96
N LEU A 38 -5.11 -15.74 -3.49
CA LEU A 38 -4.46 -15.00 -4.58
C LEU A 38 -5.20 -15.24 -5.90
N PRO A 39 -5.48 -14.19 -6.68
CA PRO A 39 -5.97 -14.34 -8.05
C PRO A 39 -4.95 -15.10 -8.92
N LYS A 40 -5.41 -15.98 -9.81
CA LYS A 40 -4.50 -16.78 -10.66
C LYS A 40 -4.06 -16.04 -11.92
N ASP A 41 -4.97 -15.28 -12.52
CA ASP A 41 -4.80 -14.70 -13.86
C ASP A 41 -5.12 -13.19 -13.90
N SER A 42 -4.96 -12.50 -12.78
CA SER A 42 -5.25 -11.07 -12.65
C SER A 42 -4.28 -10.40 -11.69
N GLU A 43 -3.93 -9.15 -11.97
CA GLU A 43 -3.16 -8.30 -11.06
C GLU A 43 -4.06 -7.44 -10.14
N GLU A 44 -5.39 -7.54 -10.30
CA GLU A 44 -6.34 -6.75 -9.53
C GLU A 44 -6.49 -7.27 -8.08
N ALA A 45 -6.36 -6.38 -7.11
CA ALA A 45 -6.56 -6.69 -5.71
C ALA A 45 -8.04 -6.59 -5.26
N ARG A 46 -8.95 -6.13 -6.13
CA ARG A 46 -10.38 -5.93 -5.81
C ARG A 46 -11.04 -7.19 -5.24
N GLY A 47 -10.86 -8.33 -5.90
CA GLY A 47 -11.46 -9.59 -5.43
C GLY A 47 -10.94 -10.03 -4.06
N MET A 48 -9.68 -9.71 -3.73
CA MET A 48 -9.10 -9.95 -2.42
C MET A 48 -9.74 -9.05 -1.35
N TRP A 49 -9.99 -7.78 -1.69
CA TRP A 49 -10.69 -6.84 -0.83
C TRP A 49 -12.13 -7.29 -0.54
N GLU A 50 -12.87 -7.68 -1.58
CA GLU A 50 -14.24 -8.20 -1.45
C GLU A 50 -14.28 -9.46 -0.57
N TRP A 51 -13.28 -10.33 -0.73
CA TRP A 51 -13.15 -11.51 0.11
C TRP A 51 -12.94 -11.14 1.60
N LEU A 52 -12.04 -10.18 1.91
CA LEU A 52 -11.84 -9.72 3.29
C LEU A 52 -13.09 -9.08 3.86
N HIS A 53 -13.79 -8.26 3.09
CA HIS A 53 -15.07 -7.69 3.51
C HIS A 53 -16.05 -8.78 3.98
N GLN A 54 -16.11 -9.90 3.28
CA GLN A 54 -17.07 -10.99 3.55
C GLN A 54 -16.60 -11.98 4.60
N HIS A 55 -15.29 -12.23 4.72
CA HIS A 55 -14.76 -13.39 5.42
C HIS A 55 -13.74 -13.06 6.53
N ALA A 56 -13.23 -11.83 6.61
CA ALA A 56 -12.22 -11.49 7.61
C ALA A 56 -12.70 -11.71 9.05
N GLY A 57 -14.00 -11.54 9.30
CA GLY A 57 -14.57 -11.67 10.64
C GLY A 57 -14.01 -10.67 11.65
N GLY A 58 -14.43 -10.83 12.91
CA GLY A 58 -13.97 -9.97 14.00
C GLY A 58 -14.71 -8.63 14.09
N LYS A 59 -14.38 -7.90 15.19
CA LYS A 59 -15.04 -6.61 15.49
C LYS A 59 -14.08 -5.43 15.50
N ARG A 60 -12.78 -5.68 15.37
CA ARG A 60 -11.76 -4.62 15.49
C ARG A 60 -11.52 -3.89 14.18
N LEU A 61 -11.45 -4.62 13.07
CA LEU A 61 -11.30 -4.09 11.72
C LEU A 61 -12.52 -4.47 10.88
N VAL A 62 -13.07 -3.51 10.18
CA VAL A 62 -14.20 -3.68 9.26
C VAL A 62 -13.75 -3.18 7.89
N PHE A 63 -13.54 -4.09 6.96
CA PHE A 63 -13.24 -3.78 5.57
C PHE A 63 -14.53 -3.36 4.88
N LEU A 64 -14.61 -2.09 4.46
CA LEU A 64 -15.86 -1.55 3.90
C LEU A 64 -16.12 -2.14 2.51
N ALA A 65 -17.35 -2.55 2.23
CA ALA A 65 -17.74 -3.11 0.93
C ALA A 65 -17.42 -2.16 -0.24
N ASP A 66 -17.66 -0.88 -0.05
CA ASP A 66 -17.37 0.21 -0.99
C ASP A 66 -16.01 0.87 -0.75
N GLY A 67 -15.10 0.17 -0.07
CA GLY A 67 -13.82 0.70 0.40
C GLY A 67 -12.62 0.43 -0.52
N PHE A 68 -12.82 -0.10 -1.72
CA PHE A 68 -11.73 -0.34 -2.67
C PHE A 68 -11.67 0.74 -3.75
N TYR A 69 -10.52 1.41 -3.85
CA TYR A 69 -10.27 2.49 -4.78
C TYR A 69 -9.02 2.21 -5.62
N SER A 70 -9.17 2.19 -6.94
CA SER A 70 -8.07 2.08 -7.90
C SER A 70 -8.14 3.21 -8.92
N ALA A 71 -7.03 3.85 -9.19
CA ALA A 71 -6.91 4.83 -10.26
C ALA A 71 -6.67 4.18 -11.63
N ASN A 72 -6.45 2.85 -11.69
CA ASN A 72 -6.19 2.10 -12.91
C ASN A 72 -5.07 2.70 -13.78
N TRP A 73 -4.07 3.31 -13.15
CA TRP A 73 -2.96 4.05 -13.79
C TRP A 73 -3.40 5.22 -14.67
N ASP A 74 -4.60 5.74 -14.46
CA ASP A 74 -5.15 6.90 -15.14
C ASP A 74 -5.09 8.14 -14.23
N SER A 75 -4.46 9.22 -14.70
CA SER A 75 -4.23 10.42 -13.90
C SER A 75 -5.53 11.20 -13.60
N GLN A 76 -6.52 11.14 -14.45
CA GLN A 76 -7.81 11.79 -14.22
C GLN A 76 -8.61 10.99 -13.18
N GLN A 77 -8.53 9.66 -13.26
CA GLN A 77 -9.14 8.78 -12.26
C GLN A 77 -8.44 8.91 -10.91
N ARG A 78 -7.09 9.07 -10.89
CA ARG A 78 -6.32 9.34 -9.67
C ARG A 78 -6.87 10.53 -8.89
N GLU A 79 -7.13 11.64 -9.58
CA GLU A 79 -7.69 12.84 -8.95
C GLU A 79 -9.09 12.59 -8.37
N LYS A 80 -9.97 11.89 -9.10
CA LYS A 80 -11.31 11.53 -8.61
C LYS A 80 -11.26 10.63 -7.38
N VAL A 81 -10.39 9.61 -7.41
CA VAL A 81 -10.17 8.71 -6.26
C VAL A 81 -9.69 9.52 -5.05
N ARG A 82 -8.69 10.37 -5.24
CA ARG A 82 -8.18 11.24 -4.18
C ARG A 82 -9.29 12.09 -3.56
N GLN A 83 -10.08 12.78 -4.37
CA GLN A 83 -11.17 13.62 -3.90
C GLN A 83 -12.23 12.83 -3.13
N GLU A 84 -12.65 11.67 -3.63
CA GLU A 84 -13.64 10.84 -2.96
C GLU A 84 -13.14 10.30 -1.62
N VAL A 85 -11.89 9.82 -1.56
CA VAL A 85 -11.27 9.36 -0.32
C VAL A 85 -11.21 10.49 0.71
N LEU A 86 -10.75 11.68 0.31
CA LEU A 86 -10.71 12.85 1.19
C LEU A 86 -12.09 13.25 1.69
N ARG A 87 -13.10 13.23 0.82
CA ARG A 87 -14.49 13.51 1.18
C ARG A 87 -15.03 12.51 2.21
N ARG A 88 -14.75 11.23 2.05
CA ARG A 88 -15.14 10.19 3.03
C ARG A 88 -14.50 10.43 4.39
N ILE A 89 -13.22 10.75 4.41
CA ILE A 89 -12.49 10.98 5.67
C ILE A 89 -12.95 12.27 6.36
N ARG A 90 -13.04 13.39 5.62
CA ARG A 90 -13.25 14.71 6.20
C ARG A 90 -14.73 15.07 6.43
N GLU A 91 -15.58 14.72 5.48
CA GLU A 91 -17.00 15.12 5.47
C GLU A 91 -17.92 14.01 6.00
N LYS A 92 -17.89 12.84 5.37
CA LYS A 92 -18.71 11.70 5.82
C LYS A 92 -18.24 11.11 7.14
N LYS A 93 -16.92 11.17 7.41
CA LYS A 93 -16.29 10.60 8.62
C LYS A 93 -16.66 9.12 8.82
N ASP A 94 -16.72 8.37 7.72
CA ASP A 94 -17.10 6.97 7.67
C ASP A 94 -15.90 6.04 7.45
N VAL A 95 -14.67 6.58 7.50
CA VAL A 95 -13.39 5.86 7.38
C VAL A 95 -12.54 6.17 8.61
N ASP A 96 -11.95 5.14 9.20
CA ASP A 96 -11.10 5.24 10.39
C ASP A 96 -9.63 4.91 10.10
N MET A 97 -9.32 4.28 8.95
CA MET A 97 -7.97 3.89 8.54
C MET A 97 -7.89 3.72 7.01
N VAL A 98 -6.76 4.08 6.44
CA VAL A 98 -6.48 3.89 5.00
C VAL A 98 -5.27 3.00 4.80
N LEU A 99 -5.42 1.98 3.96
CA LEU A 99 -4.34 1.19 3.39
C LEU A 99 -4.01 1.75 2.01
N ALA A 100 -2.85 2.39 1.88
CA ALA A 100 -2.38 3.03 0.65
C ALA A 100 -1.32 2.16 -0.03
N PHE A 101 -1.63 1.58 -1.18
CA PHE A 101 -0.72 0.71 -1.90
C PHE A 101 -0.07 1.41 -3.09
N GLY A 102 1.26 1.41 -3.08
CA GLY A 102 2.10 1.98 -4.11
C GLY A 102 2.32 3.50 -3.99
N THR A 103 3.19 3.99 -4.87
CA THR A 103 3.69 5.37 -4.83
C THR A 103 2.58 6.41 -5.01
N TRP A 104 1.65 6.22 -5.96
CA TRP A 104 0.59 7.18 -6.21
C TRP A 104 -0.32 7.38 -5.00
N ALA A 105 -0.82 6.29 -4.43
CA ALA A 105 -1.68 6.35 -3.25
C ALA A 105 -0.93 6.94 -2.04
N GLY A 106 0.34 6.53 -1.84
CA GLY A 106 1.19 7.07 -0.79
C GLY A 106 1.38 8.57 -0.90
N GLN A 107 1.75 9.08 -2.08
CA GLN A 107 1.94 10.51 -2.33
C GLN A 107 0.65 11.30 -2.11
N ASP A 108 -0.47 10.84 -2.67
CA ASP A 108 -1.75 11.56 -2.60
C ASP A 108 -2.26 11.72 -1.17
N LEU A 109 -2.04 10.72 -0.33
CA LEU A 109 -2.54 10.73 1.05
C LEU A 109 -1.51 11.33 2.03
N ALA A 110 -0.22 11.11 1.81
CA ALA A 110 0.82 11.74 2.60
C ALA A 110 0.87 13.27 2.43
N ALA A 111 0.51 13.79 1.25
CA ALA A 111 0.42 15.24 1.03
C ALA A 111 -0.73 15.91 1.81
N GLN A 112 -1.60 15.13 2.45
CA GLN A 112 -2.78 15.62 3.16
C GLN A 112 -2.61 15.49 4.66
N ASP A 113 -3.03 16.52 5.41
CA ASP A 113 -3.22 16.39 6.86
C ASP A 113 -4.56 15.69 7.12
N LEU A 114 -4.49 14.39 7.43
CA LEU A 114 -5.66 13.54 7.63
C LEU A 114 -5.83 13.20 9.11
N PRO A 115 -7.08 13.17 9.63
CA PRO A 115 -7.35 12.82 11.02
C PRO A 115 -7.34 11.31 11.27
N VAL A 116 -6.99 10.49 10.28
CA VAL A 116 -7.01 9.02 10.35
C VAL A 116 -5.64 8.46 9.99
N PRO A 117 -5.24 7.30 10.55
CA PRO A 117 -4.03 6.61 10.16
C PRO A 117 -4.00 6.25 8.67
N VAL A 118 -2.85 6.48 8.05
CA VAL A 118 -2.52 6.05 6.69
C VAL A 118 -1.34 5.09 6.75
N ILE A 119 -1.56 3.87 6.29
CA ILE A 119 -0.53 2.83 6.21
C ILE A 119 -0.17 2.68 4.74
N VAL A 120 1.00 3.20 4.38
CA VAL A 120 1.54 3.06 3.02
C VAL A 120 2.25 1.72 2.92
N SER A 121 2.06 1.02 1.81
CA SER A 121 2.70 -0.26 1.51
C SER A 121 3.16 -0.33 0.05
N SER A 122 4.09 -1.23 -0.24
CA SER A 122 4.58 -1.47 -1.62
C SER A 122 5.13 -0.22 -2.31
N VAL A 123 5.91 0.56 -1.59
CA VAL A 123 6.69 1.67 -2.16
C VAL A 123 8.16 1.31 -2.08
N THR A 124 8.88 1.45 -3.19
CA THR A 124 10.30 1.07 -3.27
C THR A 124 11.19 1.93 -2.37
N ASN A 125 10.94 3.24 -2.36
CA ASN A 125 11.63 4.20 -1.50
C ASN A 125 10.66 5.34 -1.17
N ALA A 126 10.14 5.34 0.04
CA ALA A 126 9.15 6.32 0.49
C ALA A 126 9.74 7.73 0.66
N VAL A 127 11.05 7.85 0.92
CA VAL A 127 11.76 9.14 1.03
C VAL A 127 11.93 9.75 -0.36
N ASP A 128 12.52 9.01 -1.31
CA ASP A 128 12.71 9.51 -2.68
C ASP A 128 11.39 9.81 -3.39
N ALA A 129 10.32 9.07 -3.04
CA ALA A 129 8.97 9.31 -3.53
C ALA A 129 8.31 10.55 -2.90
N GLY A 130 8.94 11.20 -1.92
CA GLY A 130 8.37 12.36 -1.22
C GLY A 130 7.16 12.03 -0.33
N ILE A 131 7.01 10.79 0.09
CA ILE A 131 5.91 10.33 0.97
C ILE A 131 6.24 10.64 2.42
N ILE A 132 7.49 10.41 2.83
CA ILE A 132 8.01 10.73 4.16
C ILE A 132 9.30 11.54 4.03
N PRO A 133 9.62 12.40 5.01
CA PRO A 133 10.81 13.26 4.95
C PRO A 133 12.13 12.52 5.19
N SER A 134 12.13 11.48 6.01
CA SER A 134 13.34 10.72 6.33
C SER A 134 13.04 9.26 6.72
N VAL A 135 14.09 8.48 6.89
CA VAL A 135 14.02 7.09 7.35
C VAL A 135 13.63 7.00 8.83
N GLU A 136 14.01 8.00 9.62
CA GLU A 136 13.82 8.03 11.07
C GLU A 136 12.45 8.59 11.48
N ASP A 137 11.86 9.41 10.63
CA ASP A 137 10.63 10.11 10.95
C ASP A 137 9.71 10.20 9.72
N SER A 138 8.48 9.75 9.86
CA SER A 138 7.45 9.89 8.82
C SER A 138 6.91 11.32 8.69
N GLY A 139 7.28 12.20 9.63
CA GLY A 139 6.79 13.58 9.71
C GLY A 139 5.37 13.70 10.28
N ARG A 140 4.74 12.59 10.65
CA ARG A 140 3.38 12.55 11.22
C ARG A 140 3.13 11.30 12.05
N ASP A 141 2.47 11.44 13.18
CA ASP A 141 2.15 10.34 14.09
C ASP A 141 1.17 9.31 13.49
N ASN A 142 0.41 9.72 12.47
CA ASN A 142 -0.60 8.89 11.83
C ASN A 142 -0.22 8.42 10.42
N LEU A 143 1.03 8.59 9.99
CA LEU A 143 1.55 8.11 8.72
C LEU A 143 2.63 7.06 8.96
N VAL A 144 2.43 5.88 8.39
CA VAL A 144 3.41 4.79 8.42
C VAL A 144 3.75 4.39 7.00
N ALA A 145 5.03 4.33 6.68
CA ALA A 145 5.53 3.79 5.42
C ALA A 145 6.68 2.82 5.68
N PRO A 146 6.73 1.65 5.01
CA PRO A 146 7.86 0.73 5.14
C PRO A 146 9.10 1.33 4.48
N ILE A 147 10.24 1.08 5.10
CA ILE A 147 11.53 1.55 4.63
C ILE A 147 12.48 0.37 4.54
N GLU A 148 13.12 0.21 3.40
CA GLU A 148 14.25 -0.70 3.22
C GLU A 148 15.51 0.10 2.85
N PRO A 149 16.24 0.62 3.83
CA PRO A 149 17.48 1.35 3.58
C PRO A 149 18.46 0.46 2.81
N ASP A 150 19.15 1.05 1.83
CA ASP A 150 20.17 0.37 1.03
C ASP A 150 19.70 -0.89 0.26
N ARG A 151 18.40 -1.05 0.00
CA ARG A 151 17.88 -2.24 -0.72
C ARG A 151 18.64 -2.53 -2.00
N PHE A 152 18.79 -1.54 -2.88
CA PHE A 152 19.47 -1.71 -4.15
C PHE A 152 20.96 -1.97 -3.98
N LYS A 153 21.62 -1.29 -3.04
CA LYS A 153 23.01 -1.54 -2.70
C LYS A 153 23.22 -2.98 -2.21
N ARG A 154 22.36 -3.46 -1.30
CA ARG A 154 22.41 -4.84 -0.82
C ARG A 154 22.20 -5.85 -1.95
N GLN A 155 21.27 -5.58 -2.88
CA GLN A 155 21.04 -6.43 -4.04
C GLN A 155 22.28 -6.51 -4.93
N VAL A 156 22.89 -5.37 -5.27
CA VAL A 156 24.11 -5.34 -6.10
C VAL A 156 25.26 -6.07 -5.42
N LEU A 157 25.45 -5.86 -4.11
CA LEU A 157 26.50 -6.56 -3.35
C LEU A 157 26.25 -8.07 -3.33
N LEU A 158 25.03 -8.51 -3.07
CA LEU A 158 24.66 -9.93 -3.10
C LEU A 158 24.92 -10.55 -4.49
N PHE A 159 24.55 -9.86 -5.56
CA PHE A 159 24.84 -10.29 -6.93
C PHE A 159 26.34 -10.38 -7.19
N HIS A 160 27.11 -9.40 -6.71
CA HIS A 160 28.57 -9.43 -6.82
C HIS A 160 29.15 -10.63 -6.06
N ASP A 161 28.70 -10.92 -4.87
CA ASP A 161 29.19 -12.04 -4.05
C ASP A 161 28.89 -13.40 -4.71
N ILE A 162 27.78 -13.51 -5.45
CA ILE A 162 27.42 -14.76 -6.16
C ILE A 162 28.19 -14.90 -7.48
N PHE A 163 28.31 -13.84 -8.26
CA PHE A 163 28.79 -13.90 -9.65
C PHE A 163 30.17 -13.31 -9.85
N ALA A 164 30.73 -12.64 -8.84
CA ALA A 164 32.08 -12.00 -8.87
C ALA A 164 32.31 -11.15 -10.14
N PHE A 165 31.30 -10.45 -10.63
CA PHE A 165 31.39 -9.64 -11.84
C PHE A 165 32.33 -8.44 -11.64
N GLN A 166 33.07 -8.08 -12.70
CA GLN A 166 33.95 -6.92 -12.71
C GLN A 166 33.34 -5.70 -13.40
N LYS A 167 32.26 -5.89 -14.13
CA LYS A 167 31.55 -4.82 -14.82
C LYS A 167 30.05 -5.01 -14.63
N LEU A 168 29.35 -3.94 -14.26
CA LEU A 168 27.89 -3.88 -14.12
C LEU A 168 27.34 -2.91 -15.16
N GLY A 169 26.38 -3.37 -15.97
CA GLY A 169 25.59 -2.50 -16.85
C GLY A 169 24.22 -2.23 -16.20
N ILE A 170 23.73 -0.99 -16.28
CA ILE A 170 22.42 -0.60 -15.81
C ILE A 170 21.64 -0.05 -17.00
N ALA A 171 20.44 -0.63 -17.27
CA ALA A 171 19.49 -0.07 -18.18
C ALA A 171 18.41 0.69 -17.37
N TYR A 172 18.07 1.91 -17.79
CA TYR A 172 17.07 2.73 -17.14
C TYR A 172 16.27 3.51 -18.19
N GLU A 173 15.06 3.88 -17.85
CA GLU A 173 14.25 4.84 -18.62
C GLU A 173 14.32 6.20 -17.93
N ASP A 174 14.49 7.26 -18.73
CA ASP A 174 14.32 8.64 -18.26
C ASP A 174 12.81 8.91 -18.15
N THR A 175 12.32 9.12 -16.93
CA THR A 175 10.90 9.44 -16.63
C THR A 175 10.69 10.95 -16.42
#